data_2a9e95e0d882ebd21e5fbec8f6988ed7
#
_entry.id   2a9e95e0d882ebd21e5fbec8f6988ed7
#
_cell.length_a   1.000
_cell.length_b   1.000
_cell.length_c   1.000
_cell.angle_alpha   90.00
_cell.angle_beta   90.00
_cell.angle_gamma   90.00
#
_symmetry.space_group_name_H-M   'P 1'
#
loop_
_entity.id
_entity.type
_entity.pdbx_description
1 polymer ?
#
loop_
_entity_poly.entity_id
_entity_poly.type
_entity_poly.pdbx_seq_one_letter_code
_entity_poly.pdbx_strand_id
1 'polypeptide(L)' 'MPLIDELEKFRLERRISQAKLAEMLGVSFVTVNRWFNGKTVPNKMQQYHIEKLLNAKES' A
#
# COMPACT_ATOMS: atom_id res chain seq x y z
N MET A 1 -0.83 -6.03 10.12
CA MET A 1 -1.55 -6.75 9.07
C MET A 1 -0.55 -7.22 8.02
N PRO A 2 -0.53 -8.53 7.70
CA PRO A 2 0.48 -9.05 6.75
C PRO A 2 0.47 -8.35 5.38
N LEU A 3 -0.71 -7.99 4.88
CA LEU A 3 -0.79 -7.30 3.60
C LEU A 3 -0.10 -5.94 3.65
N ILE A 4 -0.25 -5.23 4.74
CA ILE A 4 0.39 -3.92 4.91
C ILE A 4 1.91 -4.08 5.04
N ASP A 5 2.37 -5.14 5.71
CA ASP A 5 3.79 -5.43 5.81
C ASP A 5 4.39 -5.70 4.44
N GLU A 6 3.68 -6.45 3.60
CA GLU A 6 4.12 -6.70 2.23
C GLU A 6 4.13 -5.44 1.40
N LEU A 7 3.14 -4.58 1.60
CA LEU A 7 3.07 -3.31 0.88
C LEU A 7 4.23 -2.40 1.25
N GLU A 8 4.59 -2.37 2.53
CA GLU A 8 5.73 -1.57 2.97
C GLU A 8 7.03 -2.10 2.38
N LYS A 9 7.19 -3.41 2.36
CA LYS A 9 8.36 -4.03 1.75
C LYS A 9 8.46 -3.68 0.27
N PHE A 10 7.34 -3.77 -0.44
CA PHE A 10 7.27 -3.40 -1.86
C PHE A 10 7.72 -1.94 -2.05
N ARG A 11 7.20 -1.04 -1.20
CA ARG A 11 7.53 0.38 -1.29
C ARG A 11 9.02 0.62 -1.06
N LEU A 12 9.56 0.00 -0.03
CA LEU A 12 10.98 0.18 0.32
C LEU A 12 11.91 -0.39 -0.75
N GLU A 13 11.57 -1.56 -1.28
CA GLU A 13 12.38 -2.18 -2.32
C GLU A 13 12.42 -1.33 -3.59
N ARG A 14 11.32 -0.67 -3.90
CA ARG A 14 11.23 0.17 -5.10
C ARG A 14 11.58 1.63 -4.83
N ARG A 15 11.88 1.97 -3.59
CA ARG A 15 12.22 3.34 -3.18
C ARG A 15 11.10 4.31 -3.53
N ILE A 16 9.87 3.88 -3.29
CA ILE A 16 8.67 4.67 -3.53
C ILE A 16 8.27 5.35 -2.23
N SER A 17 7.96 6.66 -2.29
CA SER A 17 7.48 7.38 -1.12
C SER A 17 6.05 6.97 -0.78
N GLN A 18 5.63 7.24 0.46
CA GLN A 18 4.24 6.99 0.85
C GLN A 18 3.27 7.81 -0.02
N ALA A 19 3.64 9.05 -0.35
CA ALA A 19 2.81 9.90 -1.21
C ALA A 19 2.66 9.28 -2.60
N LYS A 20 3.75 8.77 -3.16
CA LYS A 20 3.69 8.13 -4.48
C LYS A 20 2.86 6.86 -4.42
N LEU A 21 3.01 6.08 -3.36
CA LEU A 21 2.24 4.86 -3.18
C LEU A 21 0.75 5.18 -3.09
N ALA A 22 0.39 6.24 -2.36
CA ALA A 22 -1.01 6.67 -2.26
C ALA A 22 -1.56 7.01 -3.65
N GLU A 23 -0.77 7.71 -4.45
CA GLU A 23 -1.16 8.05 -5.82
C GLU A 23 -1.40 6.79 -6.65
N MET A 24 -0.52 5.82 -6.54
CA MET A 24 -0.62 4.56 -7.28
C MET A 24 -1.87 3.77 -6.89
N LEU A 25 -2.28 3.87 -5.63
CA LEU A 25 -3.45 3.15 -5.12
C LEU A 25 -4.75 3.96 -5.20
N GLY A 26 -4.66 5.23 -5.58
CA GLY A 26 -5.84 6.09 -5.68
C GLY A 26 -6.43 6.48 -4.34
N VAL A 27 -5.60 6.58 -3.30
CA VAL A 27 -6.03 6.99 -1.97
C VAL A 27 -5.19 8.18 -1.50
N SER A 28 -5.57 8.78 -0.37
CA SER A 28 -4.83 9.92 0.15
C SER A 28 -3.56 9.45 0.87
N PHE A 29 -2.59 10.34 0.97
CA PHE A 29 -1.37 10.08 1.74
C PHE A 29 -1.71 9.75 3.20
N VAL A 30 -2.68 10.47 3.77
CA VAL A 30 -3.09 10.23 5.15
C VAL A 30 -3.57 8.79 5.35
N THR A 31 -4.32 8.26 4.38
CA THR A 31 -4.81 6.89 4.44
C THR A 31 -3.64 5.90 4.50
N VAL A 32 -2.67 6.05 3.60
CA VAL A 32 -1.51 5.15 3.57
C VAL A 32 -0.70 5.27 4.87
N ASN A 33 -0.50 6.49 5.32
CA ASN A 33 0.25 6.74 6.55
C ASN A 33 -0.42 6.05 7.75
N ARG A 34 -1.75 6.12 7.83
CA ARG A 34 -2.49 5.46 8.91
C ARG A 34 -2.35 3.94 8.86
N TRP A 35 -2.36 3.37 7.67
CA TRP A 35 -2.14 1.92 7.52
C TRP A 35 -0.78 1.53 8.08
N PHE A 36 0.26 2.27 7.73
CA PHE A 36 1.62 1.94 8.16
C PHE A 36 1.84 2.19 9.66
N ASN A 37 1.05 3.08 10.25
CA ASN A 37 1.12 3.34 11.69
C ASN A 37 0.18 2.45 12.50
N GLY A 38 -0.55 1.55 11.85
CA GLY A 38 -1.44 0.64 12.54
C GLY A 38 -2.72 1.27 13.07
N LYS A 39 -3.06 2.46 12.59
CA LYS A 39 -4.24 3.18 13.07
C LYS A 39 -5.53 2.74 12.39
N THR A 40 -5.43 2.33 11.13
CA THR A 40 -6.57 1.80 10.39
C THR A 40 -6.09 0.66 9.50
N VAL A 41 -7.04 -0.10 8.98
CA VAL A 41 -6.73 -1.16 8.01
C VAL A 41 -7.49 -0.87 6.72
N PRO A 42 -6.96 -1.31 5.57
CA PRO A 42 -7.66 -1.10 4.30
C PRO A 42 -8.95 -1.91 4.25
N ASN A 43 -9.99 -1.33 3.62
CA ASN A 43 -11.23 -2.06 3.40
C ASN A 43 -11.02 -3.07 2.27
N LYS A 44 -12.06 -3.86 1.95
CA LYS A 44 -11.95 -4.93 0.97
C LYS A 44 -11.52 -4.43 -0.41
N MET A 45 -12.09 -3.32 -0.87
CA MET A 45 -11.74 -2.77 -2.17
C MET A 45 -10.29 -2.29 -2.18
N GLN A 46 -9.86 -1.65 -1.10
CA GLN A 46 -8.48 -1.19 -0.98
C GLN A 46 -7.52 -2.38 -0.92
N GLN A 47 -7.89 -3.44 -0.22
CA GLN A 47 -7.07 -4.65 -0.18
C GLN A 47 -6.92 -5.26 -1.58
N TYR A 48 -7.99 -5.26 -2.36
CA TYR A 48 -7.94 -5.75 -3.72
C TYR A 48 -6.94 -4.95 -4.56
N HIS A 49 -6.99 -3.64 -4.45
CA HIS A 49 -6.06 -2.78 -5.19
C HIS A 49 -4.61 -2.99 -4.75
N ILE A 50 -4.40 -3.17 -3.45
CA ILE A 50 -3.07 -3.44 -2.92
C ILE A 50 -2.55 -4.77 -3.48
N GLU A 51 -3.39 -5.81 -3.47
CA GLU A 51 -3.00 -7.12 -3.96
C GLU A 51 -2.66 -7.07 -5.45
N LYS A 52 -3.44 -6.33 -6.22
CA LYS A 52 -3.15 -6.15 -7.64
C LYS A 52 -1.81 -5.48 -7.86
N LEU A 53 -1.52 -4.44 -7.08
CA LEU A 53 -0.26 -3.75 -7.19
C LEU A 53 0.91 -4.66 -6.85
N LEU A 54 0.79 -5.44 -5.78
CA LEU A 54 1.84 -6.37 -5.38
C LEU A 54 2.08 -7.44 -6.42
N ASN A 55 1.02 -7.93 -7.04
CA ASN A 55 1.13 -8.96 -8.07
C ASN A 55 1.69 -8.42 -9.38
N ALA A 56 1.50 -7.14 -9.66
CA ALA A 56 1.98 -6.54 -10.91
C ALA A 56 3.50 -6.58 -11.02
N LYS A 57 4.20 -6.69 -9.90
CA LYS A 57 5.66 -6.77 -9.92
C LYS A 57 6.19 -8.04 -10.54
N GLU A 58 5.33 -9.03 -10.69
CA GLU A 58 5.69 -10.34 -11.22
C GLU A 58 5.84 -10.35 -12.74
N SER A 59 5.30 -9.38 -13.42
CA SER A 59 5.30 -9.35 -14.89
C SER A 59 6.52 -8.70 -15.50
#